data_f69aac352152c20f87ac57944f92607b
#
_entry.id   f69aac352152c20f87ac57944f92607b
#
_cell.length_a   1.000
_cell.length_b   1.000
_cell.length_c   1.000
_cell.angle_alpha   90.00
_cell.angle_beta   90.00
_cell.angle_gamma   90.00
#
_symmetry.space_group_name_H-M   'P 1'
#
loop_
_entity.id
_entity.type
_entity.pdbx_description
1 polymer ?
#
loop_
_entity_poly.entity_id
_entity_poly.type
_entity_poly.pdbx_seq_one_letter_code
_entity_poly.pdbx_strand_id
1 'polypeptide(L)'
;MYVYYNAHPKGFHVDDCVKRAISVTARMDYMEVQRELNRYKRASGAELFYSERNPHAYVERVLGAKRISFAHRKGIMRMTAAKFCKAYPKGRYILDMEGHWSACINGILIDTWDPGDEVVYAAYLVTPVNEKQNITLRFCYTHQRLSDDEINVTFYDGNGKFVSKTMTAEDAEIYTDSLKKRGYPDMTDREAWV
;
A
#
# COMPACT_ATOMS: atom_id res chain seq x y z
N MET A 1 -5.35 -11.20 -2.20
CA MET A 1 -6.29 -10.10 -2.58
C MET A 1 -5.47 -8.84 -2.76
N TYR A 2 -5.74 -8.05 -3.78
CA TYR A 2 -5.07 -6.81 -4.13
C TYR A 2 -6.07 -5.66 -4.21
N VAL A 3 -5.63 -4.47 -3.81
CA VAL A 3 -6.38 -3.20 -3.93
C VAL A 3 -5.45 -2.15 -4.52
N TYR A 4 -5.90 -1.52 -5.60
CA TYR A 4 -5.19 -0.37 -6.16
C TYR A 4 -5.25 0.82 -5.21
N TYR A 5 -4.10 1.39 -4.92
CA TYR A 5 -4.00 2.64 -4.19
C TYR A 5 -2.69 3.36 -4.49
N ASN A 6 -2.77 4.63 -4.82
CA ASN A 6 -1.61 5.49 -5.03
C ASN A 6 -1.54 6.57 -3.94
N ALA A 7 -0.60 6.42 -3.00
CA ALA A 7 -0.39 7.40 -1.92
C ALA A 7 0.26 8.70 -2.40
N HIS A 8 0.72 8.79 -3.66
CA HIS A 8 1.33 10.02 -4.18
C HIS A 8 0.29 11.15 -4.30
N PRO A 9 0.54 12.39 -3.77
CA PRO A 9 -0.45 13.47 -3.68
C PRO A 9 -1.10 13.88 -5.00
N LYS A 10 -0.37 13.74 -6.09
CA LYS A 10 -0.82 14.11 -7.43
C LYS A 10 -1.17 12.88 -8.28
N GLY A 11 -1.25 11.68 -7.68
CA GLY A 11 -1.51 10.45 -8.39
C GLY A 11 -0.43 10.04 -9.40
N PHE A 12 0.76 10.65 -9.38
CA PHE A 12 1.81 10.33 -10.34
C PHE A 12 2.34 8.91 -10.15
N HIS A 13 2.65 8.26 -11.27
CA HIS A 13 3.38 7.00 -11.31
C HIS A 13 4.86 7.29 -11.49
N VAL A 14 5.59 7.33 -10.38
CA VAL A 14 7.04 7.59 -10.32
C VAL A 14 7.71 6.52 -9.46
N ASP A 15 9.04 6.43 -9.50
CA ASP A 15 9.83 5.48 -8.70
C ASP A 15 9.81 5.85 -7.22
N ASP A 16 8.68 5.64 -6.57
CA ASP A 16 8.42 6.03 -5.19
C ASP A 16 7.77 4.91 -4.34
N CYS A 17 7.87 3.66 -4.78
CA CYS A 17 7.28 2.49 -4.12
C CYS A 17 7.61 2.43 -2.62
N VAL A 18 8.86 2.76 -2.24
CA VAL A 18 9.27 2.83 -0.83
C VAL A 18 8.43 3.84 -0.04
N LYS A 19 8.25 5.04 -0.58
CA LYS A 19 7.47 6.09 0.10
C LYS A 19 6.00 5.70 0.21
N ARG A 20 5.42 5.14 -0.86
CA ARG A 20 4.04 4.65 -0.86
C ARG A 20 3.83 3.55 0.17
N ALA A 21 4.71 2.54 0.16
CA ALA A 21 4.62 1.43 1.09
C ALA A 21 4.71 1.89 2.55
N ILE A 22 5.64 2.79 2.88
CA ILE A 22 5.77 3.37 4.23
C ILE A 22 4.53 4.18 4.59
N SER A 23 4.10 5.11 3.72
CA SER A 23 2.93 5.96 3.95
C SER A 23 1.69 5.13 4.30
N VAL A 24 1.43 4.09 3.51
CA VAL A 24 0.28 3.20 3.70
C VAL A 24 0.41 2.38 4.98
N THR A 25 1.57 1.76 5.23
CA THR A 25 1.74 0.85 6.37
C THR A 25 1.88 1.58 7.70
N ALA A 26 2.64 2.68 7.75
CA ALA A 26 2.87 3.46 8.96
C ALA A 26 1.75 4.49 9.24
N ARG A 27 0.79 4.64 8.34
CA ARG A 27 -0.24 5.70 8.39
C ARG A 27 0.36 7.09 8.50
N MET A 28 1.34 7.37 7.68
CA MET A 28 2.00 8.68 7.59
C MET A 28 1.60 9.38 6.30
N ASP A 29 1.50 10.71 6.34
CA ASP A 29 1.35 11.49 5.11
C ASP A 29 2.52 11.24 4.17
N TYR A 30 2.25 11.12 2.87
CA TYR A 30 3.28 10.83 1.87
C TYR A 30 4.41 11.87 1.86
N MET A 31 4.07 13.16 2.00
CA MET A 31 5.07 14.24 2.01
C MET A 31 5.85 14.26 3.33
N GLU A 32 5.24 13.83 4.42
CA GLU A 32 5.93 13.61 5.69
C GLU A 32 6.95 12.48 5.56
N VAL A 33 6.54 11.32 5.01
CA VAL A 33 7.47 10.21 4.71
C VAL A 33 8.65 10.69 3.88
N GLN A 34 8.40 11.47 2.83
CA GLN A 34 9.46 12.03 2.00
C GLN A 34 10.41 12.93 2.79
N ARG A 35 9.89 13.81 3.67
CA ARG A 35 10.69 14.67 4.54
C ARG A 35 11.55 13.86 5.51
N GLU A 36 10.97 12.88 6.16
CA GLU A 36 11.66 12.03 7.14
C GLU A 36 12.74 11.16 6.50
N LEU A 37 12.47 10.54 5.35
CA LEU A 37 13.47 9.80 4.59
C LEU A 37 14.64 10.71 4.15
N ASN A 38 14.35 11.93 3.69
CA ASN A 38 15.38 12.90 3.34
C ASN A 38 16.20 13.36 4.56
N ARG A 39 15.55 13.55 5.72
CA ARG A 39 16.21 13.86 6.98
C ARG A 39 17.14 12.73 7.41
N TYR A 40 16.64 11.49 7.38
CA TYR A 40 17.41 10.31 7.71
C TYR A 40 18.64 10.13 6.81
N LYS A 41 18.47 10.32 5.51
CA LYS A 41 19.57 10.27 4.53
C LYS A 41 20.67 11.27 4.90
N ARG A 42 20.33 12.53 5.19
CA ARG A 42 21.30 13.56 5.55
C ARG A 42 22.03 13.24 6.87
N ALA A 43 21.29 12.74 7.87
CA ALA A 43 21.85 12.38 9.17
C ALA A 43 22.75 11.14 9.10
N SER A 44 22.43 10.19 8.23
CA SER A 44 23.19 8.94 8.08
C SER A 44 24.42 9.07 7.18
N GLY A 45 24.63 10.22 6.53
CA GLY A 45 25.74 10.45 5.59
C GLY A 45 25.66 9.60 4.31
N ALA A 46 24.52 9.03 4.00
CA ALA A 46 24.36 8.15 2.86
C ALA A 46 24.25 8.93 1.55
N GLU A 47 25.12 8.64 0.60
CA GLU A 47 25.21 9.36 -0.67
C GLU A 47 24.03 9.14 -1.60
N LEU A 48 23.38 7.97 -1.53
CA LEU A 48 22.29 7.59 -2.43
C LEU A 48 21.02 7.23 -1.65
N PHE A 49 19.96 7.99 -1.89
CA PHE A 49 18.62 7.76 -1.31
C PHE A 49 18.02 6.40 -1.68
N TYR A 50 18.35 5.91 -2.85
CA TYR A 50 17.90 4.62 -3.37
C TYR A 50 18.88 3.46 -3.12
N SER A 51 19.95 3.69 -2.32
CA SER A 51 20.72 2.54 -1.86
C SER A 51 19.80 1.69 -0.98
N GLU A 52 19.67 0.41 -1.30
CA GLU A 52 18.81 -0.57 -0.59
C GLU A 52 18.95 -0.56 0.93
N ARG A 53 20.10 -0.09 1.43
CA ARG A 53 20.39 -0.04 2.87
C ARG A 53 19.66 1.06 3.63
N ASN A 54 19.38 2.21 3.02
CA ASN A 54 18.80 3.36 3.73
C ASN A 54 17.32 3.22 4.08
N PRO A 55 16.42 2.84 3.15
CA PRO A 55 15.03 2.63 3.49
C PRO A 55 14.85 1.50 4.52
N HIS A 56 15.61 0.42 4.41
CA HIS A 56 15.59 -0.69 5.36
C HIS A 56 15.99 -0.23 6.77
N ALA A 57 17.11 0.49 6.87
CA ALA A 57 17.59 1.01 8.15
C ALA A 57 16.62 2.03 8.75
N TYR A 58 15.98 2.88 7.95
CA TYR A 58 14.95 3.79 8.42
C TYR A 58 13.75 3.02 9.00
N VAL A 59 13.24 2.03 8.28
CA VAL A 59 12.08 1.25 8.72
C VAL A 59 12.39 0.47 10.00
N GLU A 60 13.56 -0.13 10.10
CA GLU A 60 13.97 -0.89 11.28
C GLU A 60 14.29 0.02 12.49
N ARG A 61 15.05 1.09 12.28
CA ARG A 61 15.60 1.91 13.39
C ARG A 61 14.68 3.05 13.79
N VAL A 62 14.01 3.69 12.85
CA VAL A 62 13.15 4.86 13.11
C VAL A 62 11.71 4.44 13.34
N LEU A 63 11.16 3.57 12.49
CA LEU A 63 9.80 3.08 12.65
C LEU A 63 9.71 1.88 13.62
N GLY A 64 10.84 1.33 14.06
CA GLY A 64 10.88 0.19 15.00
C GLY A 64 10.28 -1.09 14.42
N ALA A 65 10.26 -1.23 13.10
CA ALA A 65 9.63 -2.37 12.45
C ALA A 65 10.42 -3.66 12.69
N LYS A 66 9.69 -4.77 12.87
CA LYS A 66 10.28 -6.10 13.01
C LYS A 66 10.44 -6.76 11.65
N ARG A 67 11.68 -7.08 11.29
CA ARG A 67 12.01 -7.75 10.03
C ARG A 67 11.76 -9.25 10.10
N ILE A 68 11.13 -9.80 9.05
CA ILE A 68 10.98 -11.22 8.76
C ILE A 68 11.70 -11.48 7.44
N SER A 69 12.70 -12.36 7.42
CA SER A 69 13.48 -12.67 6.20
C SER A 69 13.06 -14.00 5.62
N PHE A 70 12.96 -14.06 4.28
CA PHE A 70 12.62 -15.24 3.52
C PHE A 70 13.83 -15.68 2.71
N ALA A 71 14.72 -16.47 3.34
CA ALA A 71 15.91 -16.96 2.68
C ALA A 71 15.56 -17.93 1.54
N HIS A 72 16.22 -17.76 0.40
CA HIS A 72 16.14 -18.73 -0.69
C HIS A 72 16.88 -20.02 -0.28
N ARG A 73 16.16 -21.13 -0.28
CA ARG A 73 16.75 -22.47 -0.08
C ARG A 73 16.47 -23.32 -1.32
N LYS A 74 17.48 -24.03 -1.81
CA LYS A 74 17.33 -24.94 -2.95
C LYS A 74 16.23 -25.98 -2.66
N GLY A 75 15.29 -26.14 -3.58
CA GLY A 75 14.16 -27.08 -3.45
C GLY A 75 12.97 -26.56 -2.63
N ILE A 76 13.04 -25.36 -2.03
CA ILE A 76 11.91 -24.75 -1.33
C ILE A 76 11.26 -23.69 -2.22
N MET A 77 9.95 -23.77 -2.34
CA MET A 77 9.16 -22.78 -3.09
C MET A 77 9.29 -21.39 -2.44
N ARG A 78 9.61 -20.39 -3.26
CA ARG A 78 9.77 -19.01 -2.80
C ARG A 78 8.44 -18.46 -2.22
N MET A 79 8.58 -17.61 -1.22
CA MET A 79 7.47 -16.83 -0.70
C MET A 79 7.08 -15.76 -1.75
N THR A 80 5.86 -15.80 -2.28
CA THR A 80 5.33 -14.71 -3.11
C THR A 80 4.45 -13.78 -2.26
N ALA A 81 4.20 -12.55 -2.74
CA ALA A 81 3.37 -11.61 -2.02
C ALA A 81 1.95 -12.16 -1.74
N ALA A 82 1.36 -12.87 -2.70
CA ALA A 82 0.07 -13.53 -2.49
C ALA A 82 0.12 -14.64 -1.43
N LYS A 83 1.19 -15.43 -1.38
CA LYS A 83 1.38 -16.45 -0.33
C LYS A 83 1.63 -15.80 1.03
N PHE A 84 2.41 -14.71 1.06
CA PHE A 84 2.63 -13.95 2.28
C PHE A 84 1.30 -13.46 2.87
N CYS A 85 0.44 -12.85 2.06
CA CYS A 85 -0.86 -12.37 2.50
C CYS A 85 -1.75 -13.46 3.11
N LYS A 86 -1.67 -14.69 2.59
CA LYS A 86 -2.39 -15.85 3.15
C LYS A 86 -1.78 -16.32 4.47
N ALA A 87 -0.44 -16.33 4.57
CA ALA A 87 0.27 -16.78 5.75
C ALA A 87 0.23 -15.76 6.91
N TYR A 88 0.13 -14.47 6.58
CA TYR A 88 0.10 -13.36 7.54
C TYR A 88 -1.19 -12.53 7.37
N PRO A 89 -2.35 -13.09 7.73
CA PRO A 89 -3.66 -12.46 7.49
C PRO A 89 -3.96 -11.30 8.44
N LYS A 90 -3.06 -11.00 9.39
CA LYS A 90 -3.20 -9.88 10.34
C LYS A 90 -1.92 -9.10 10.41
N GLY A 91 -2.04 -7.78 10.59
CA GLY A 91 -0.91 -6.86 10.74
C GLY A 91 -0.70 -5.97 9.52
N ARG A 92 0.28 -5.09 9.64
CA ARG A 92 0.66 -4.11 8.61
C ARG A 92 2.12 -4.38 8.24
N TYR A 93 2.35 -4.75 7.00
CA TYR A 93 3.67 -5.15 6.55
C TYR A 93 4.10 -4.35 5.32
N ILE A 94 5.35 -3.94 5.31
CA ILE A 94 6.04 -3.57 4.07
C ILE A 94 6.65 -4.85 3.52
N LEU A 95 6.36 -5.18 2.27
CA LEU A 95 6.97 -6.30 1.57
C LEU A 95 8.11 -5.78 0.70
N ASP A 96 9.29 -6.37 0.90
CA ASP A 96 10.50 -6.08 0.17
C ASP A 96 10.69 -7.15 -0.91
N MET A 97 10.63 -6.74 -2.15
CA MET A 97 10.71 -7.56 -3.37
C MET A 97 11.83 -7.03 -4.26
N GLU A 98 12.15 -7.71 -5.36
CA GLU A 98 13.19 -7.26 -6.27
C GLU A 98 12.84 -5.91 -6.91
N GLY A 99 13.58 -4.87 -6.53
CA GLY A 99 13.38 -3.52 -7.06
C GLY A 99 12.05 -2.86 -6.67
N HIS A 100 11.27 -3.45 -5.76
CA HIS A 100 9.94 -2.95 -5.41
C HIS A 100 9.55 -3.17 -3.95
N TRP A 101 8.86 -2.18 -3.37
CA TRP A 101 8.23 -2.28 -2.06
C TRP A 101 6.73 -2.11 -2.17
N SER A 102 5.98 -3.01 -1.53
CA SER A 102 4.53 -2.95 -1.48
C SER A 102 4.01 -2.99 -0.05
N ALA A 103 2.79 -2.50 0.15
CA ALA A 103 2.10 -2.60 1.44
C ALA A 103 1.21 -3.86 1.47
N CYS A 104 1.24 -4.56 2.61
CA CYS A 104 0.28 -5.62 2.91
C CYS A 104 -0.38 -5.31 4.25
N ILE A 105 -1.70 -5.09 4.25
CA ILE A 105 -2.47 -4.79 5.46
C ILE A 105 -3.55 -5.84 5.64
N ASN A 106 -3.48 -6.57 6.74
CA ASN A 106 -4.44 -7.62 7.07
C ASN A 106 -4.64 -8.64 5.93
N GLY A 107 -3.54 -9.04 5.28
CA GLY A 107 -3.54 -10.00 4.18
C GLY A 107 -3.99 -9.44 2.83
N ILE A 108 -4.04 -8.12 2.69
CA ILE A 108 -4.42 -7.43 1.46
C ILE A 108 -3.24 -6.63 0.94
N LEU A 109 -2.86 -6.85 -0.31
CA LEU A 109 -1.87 -6.04 -1.02
C LEU A 109 -2.48 -4.70 -1.40
N ILE A 110 -1.74 -3.62 -1.14
CA ILE A 110 -2.17 -2.25 -1.45
C ILE A 110 -1.04 -1.57 -2.21
N ASP A 111 -1.24 -1.36 -3.50
CA ASP A 111 -0.23 -0.82 -4.40
C ASP A 111 -0.85 -0.18 -5.64
N THR A 112 -0.03 0.33 -6.56
CA THR A 112 -0.43 0.86 -7.87
C THR A 112 -0.54 -0.21 -8.96
N TRP A 113 -0.15 -1.45 -8.68
CA TRP A 113 -0.30 -2.63 -9.54
C TRP A 113 -0.30 -3.88 -8.66
N ASP A 114 -0.73 -5.03 -9.17
CA ASP A 114 -0.80 -6.28 -8.38
C ASP A 114 0.54 -7.01 -8.35
N PRO A 115 1.31 -6.94 -7.24
CA PRO A 115 2.58 -7.66 -7.08
C PRO A 115 2.40 -9.10 -6.54
N GLY A 116 1.23 -9.70 -6.67
CA GLY A 116 0.90 -10.98 -6.03
C GLY A 116 1.86 -12.12 -6.33
N ASP A 117 2.41 -12.17 -7.54
CA ASP A 117 3.33 -13.21 -7.99
C ASP A 117 4.81 -12.87 -7.70
N GLU A 118 5.11 -11.64 -7.26
CA GLU A 118 6.47 -11.23 -6.95
C GLU A 118 7.02 -11.92 -5.71
N VAL A 119 8.32 -12.21 -5.74
CA VAL A 119 9.03 -12.89 -4.65
C VAL A 119 9.35 -11.91 -3.54
N VAL A 120 8.90 -12.21 -2.32
CA VAL A 120 9.22 -11.45 -1.11
C VAL A 120 10.52 -11.96 -0.50
N TYR A 121 11.51 -11.07 -0.37
CA TYR A 121 12.80 -11.36 0.28
C TYR A 121 12.74 -11.06 1.78
N ALA A 122 12.03 -10.01 2.15
CA ALA A 122 11.78 -9.65 3.54
C ALA A 122 10.41 -8.99 3.70
N ALA A 123 9.88 -9.04 4.91
CA ALA A 123 8.72 -8.27 5.31
C ALA A 123 9.02 -7.52 6.61
N TYR A 124 8.50 -6.31 6.74
CA TYR A 124 8.67 -5.47 7.92
C TYR A 124 7.31 -5.26 8.57
N LEU A 125 7.12 -5.84 9.76
CA LEU A 125 5.93 -5.58 10.57
C LEU A 125 6.02 -4.18 11.17
N VAL A 126 5.12 -3.29 10.76
CA VAL A 126 5.09 -1.88 11.12
C VAL A 126 3.97 -1.62 12.13
N THR A 127 4.27 -0.88 13.19
CA THR A 127 3.25 -0.29 14.07
C THR A 127 2.95 1.13 13.56
N PRO A 128 1.69 1.54 13.39
CA PRO A 128 1.36 2.89 12.95
C PRO A 128 1.92 3.95 13.89
N VAL A 129 2.54 5.00 13.33
CA VAL A 129 3.13 6.10 14.09
C VAL A 129 2.06 6.97 14.75
N ASN A 130 0.91 7.11 14.10
CA ASN A 130 -0.23 7.88 14.60
C ASN A 130 -1.45 6.99 14.80
N GLU A 131 -1.61 6.45 16.02
CA GLU A 131 -2.88 5.80 16.39
C GLU A 131 -4.07 6.77 16.38
N LYS A 132 -3.83 8.08 16.50
CA LYS A 132 -4.87 9.12 16.48
C LYS A 132 -5.45 9.38 15.09
N GLN A 133 -4.73 9.08 14.02
CA GLN A 133 -5.32 8.96 12.68
C GLN A 133 -5.86 7.54 12.52
N ASN A 134 -6.76 7.14 13.39
CA ASN A 134 -7.73 6.12 13.05
C ASN A 134 -8.56 6.71 11.90
N ILE A 135 -8.03 6.61 10.68
CA ILE A 135 -8.90 6.50 9.52
C ILE A 135 -9.63 5.19 9.79
N THR A 136 -10.73 5.32 10.50
CA THR A 136 -11.77 4.30 10.47
C THR A 136 -12.12 4.32 9.00
N LEU A 137 -11.56 3.38 8.24
CA LEU A 137 -11.98 3.10 6.88
C LEU A 137 -13.43 2.65 7.03
N ARG A 138 -14.29 3.62 7.20
CA ARG A 138 -15.74 3.45 7.10
C ARG A 138 -15.97 3.11 5.64
N PHE A 139 -17.09 2.48 5.36
CA PHE A 139 -17.53 2.25 4.01
C PHE A 139 -17.06 3.34 3.05
N CYS A 140 -16.19 2.97 2.13
CA CYS A 140 -15.64 3.87 1.12
C CYS A 140 -15.45 3.10 -0.19
N TYR A 141 -15.21 3.79 -1.27
CA TYR A 141 -14.88 3.16 -2.54
C TYR A 141 -13.77 3.93 -3.26
N THR A 142 -13.11 3.25 -4.17
CA THR A 142 -12.20 3.83 -5.16
C THR A 142 -12.61 3.37 -6.53
N HIS A 143 -12.26 4.12 -7.57
CA HIS A 143 -12.45 3.68 -8.94
C HIS A 143 -11.18 3.91 -9.76
N GLN A 144 -10.92 3.04 -10.73
CA GLN A 144 -9.79 3.10 -11.64
C GLN A 144 -10.26 2.84 -13.06
N ARG A 145 -9.96 3.76 -13.97
CA ARG A 145 -10.18 3.52 -15.40
C ARG A 145 -9.13 2.53 -15.91
N LEU A 146 -9.56 1.42 -16.47
CA LEU A 146 -8.70 0.38 -17.05
C LEU A 146 -8.54 0.59 -18.57
N SER A 147 -9.61 1.03 -19.25
CA SER A 147 -9.65 1.39 -20.66
C SER A 147 -10.69 2.49 -20.88
N ASP A 148 -10.96 2.86 -22.16
CA ASP A 148 -12.00 3.86 -22.46
C ASP A 148 -13.40 3.39 -22.02
N ASP A 149 -13.66 2.08 -22.06
CA ASP A 149 -14.96 1.49 -21.77
C ASP A 149 -15.03 0.73 -20.46
N GLU A 150 -13.89 0.52 -19.74
CA GLU A 150 -13.84 -0.28 -18.53
C GLU A 150 -13.32 0.49 -17.34
N ILE A 151 -14.08 0.43 -16.23
CA ILE A 151 -13.74 0.98 -14.92
C ILE A 151 -13.81 -0.13 -13.90
N ASN A 152 -12.75 -0.25 -13.09
CA ASN A 152 -12.77 -1.08 -11.89
C ASN A 152 -13.21 -0.23 -10.69
N VAL A 153 -14.26 -0.64 -10.00
CA VAL A 153 -14.71 -0.02 -8.76
C VAL A 153 -14.44 -0.98 -7.61
N THR A 154 -13.68 -0.52 -6.62
CA THR A 154 -13.39 -1.28 -5.41
C THR A 154 -14.11 -0.64 -4.23
N PHE A 155 -14.99 -1.40 -3.61
CA PHE A 155 -15.73 -1.02 -2.40
C PHE A 155 -15.11 -1.66 -1.16
N TYR A 156 -14.99 -0.87 -0.09
CA TYR A 156 -14.54 -1.31 1.22
C TYR A 156 -15.68 -1.21 2.24
N ASP A 157 -15.96 -2.28 2.96
CA ASP A 157 -17.10 -2.38 3.87
C ASP A 157 -16.79 -1.98 5.33
N GLY A 158 -15.61 -1.41 5.57
CA GLY A 158 -15.18 -1.01 6.91
C GLY A 158 -14.72 -2.16 7.82
N ASN A 159 -14.99 -3.41 7.46
CA ASN A 159 -14.68 -4.62 8.25
C ASN A 159 -13.49 -5.40 7.69
N GLY A 160 -12.75 -4.83 6.75
CA GLY A 160 -11.61 -5.48 6.10
C GLY A 160 -12.01 -6.27 4.84
N LYS A 161 -13.25 -6.18 4.39
CA LYS A 161 -13.69 -6.82 3.16
C LYS A 161 -13.70 -5.83 2.01
N PHE A 162 -12.98 -6.18 0.95
CA PHE A 162 -13.00 -5.46 -0.32
C PHE A 162 -13.80 -6.25 -1.34
N VAL A 163 -14.61 -5.54 -2.11
CA VAL A 163 -15.31 -6.10 -3.27
C VAL A 163 -14.93 -5.26 -4.48
N SER A 164 -14.21 -5.87 -5.41
CA SER A 164 -13.78 -5.24 -6.65
C SER A 164 -14.60 -5.76 -7.82
N LYS A 165 -15.09 -4.87 -8.66
CA LYS A 165 -15.86 -5.18 -9.87
C LYS A 165 -15.36 -4.35 -11.03
N THR A 166 -15.09 -5.00 -12.15
CA THR A 166 -14.90 -4.33 -13.45
C THR A 166 -16.25 -4.23 -14.15
N MET A 167 -16.57 -3.08 -14.66
CA MET A 167 -17.84 -2.77 -15.30
C MET A 167 -17.66 -1.71 -16.38
N THR A 168 -18.68 -1.49 -17.19
CA THR A 168 -18.67 -0.40 -18.19
C THR A 168 -18.60 0.96 -17.50
N ALA A 169 -18.19 2.00 -18.22
CA ALA A 169 -18.13 3.36 -17.69
C ALA A 169 -19.53 3.83 -17.22
N GLU A 170 -20.59 3.49 -17.95
CA GLU A 170 -21.97 3.83 -17.61
C GLU A 170 -22.43 3.12 -16.33
N ASP A 171 -22.17 1.81 -16.23
CA ASP A 171 -22.50 1.04 -15.01
C ASP A 171 -21.71 1.52 -13.80
N ALA A 172 -20.45 1.90 -13.99
CA ALA A 172 -19.61 2.42 -12.92
C ALA A 172 -20.12 3.77 -12.38
N GLU A 173 -20.61 4.66 -13.27
CA GLU A 173 -21.23 5.91 -12.86
C GLU A 173 -22.47 5.65 -12.00
N ILE A 174 -23.38 4.80 -12.46
CA ILE A 174 -24.59 4.42 -11.75
C ILE A 174 -24.23 3.80 -10.37
N TYR A 175 -23.23 2.91 -10.35
CA TYR A 175 -22.83 2.22 -9.15
C TYR A 175 -22.20 3.18 -8.13
N THR A 176 -21.27 4.03 -8.58
CA THR A 176 -20.61 5.02 -7.70
C THR A 176 -21.59 6.08 -7.18
N ASP A 177 -22.55 6.52 -7.99
CA ASP A 177 -23.63 7.40 -7.54
C ASP A 177 -24.51 6.76 -6.47
N SER A 178 -24.79 5.46 -6.61
CA SER A 178 -25.48 4.71 -5.56
C SER A 178 -24.70 4.68 -4.24
N LEU A 179 -23.36 4.55 -4.30
CA LEU A 179 -22.47 4.58 -3.14
C LEU A 179 -22.44 5.98 -2.50
N LYS A 180 -22.33 7.03 -3.32
CA LYS A 180 -22.41 8.45 -2.86
C LYS A 180 -23.71 8.73 -2.14
N LYS A 181 -24.85 8.31 -2.71
CA LYS A 181 -26.19 8.49 -2.09
C LYS A 181 -26.31 7.79 -0.74
N ARG A 182 -25.55 6.72 -0.51
CA ARG A 182 -25.45 6.03 0.79
C ARG A 182 -24.48 6.71 1.75
N GLY A 183 -23.85 7.81 1.36
CA GLY A 183 -22.89 8.55 2.18
C GLY A 183 -21.50 7.92 2.21
N TYR A 184 -21.14 7.07 1.24
CA TYR A 184 -19.81 6.48 1.14
C TYR A 184 -18.89 7.44 0.39
N PRO A 185 -17.76 7.88 0.98
CA PRO A 185 -16.83 8.77 0.33
C PRO A 185 -16.13 8.07 -0.83
N ASP A 186 -15.93 8.82 -1.90
CA ASP A 186 -15.03 8.47 -2.98
C ASP A 186 -13.59 8.74 -2.54
N MET A 187 -12.81 7.69 -2.47
CA MET A 187 -11.42 7.75 -2.03
C MET A 187 -10.45 7.68 -3.21
N THR A 188 -10.94 7.79 -4.44
CA THR A 188 -10.13 7.87 -5.66
C THR A 188 -9.36 9.17 -5.67
N ASP A 189 -10.04 10.27 -5.33
CA ASP A 189 -9.46 11.60 -5.20
C ASP A 189 -9.11 11.88 -3.74
N ARG A 190 -7.91 12.29 -3.53
CA ARG A 190 -7.18 12.32 -2.28
C ARG A 190 -7.71 13.24 -1.18
N GLU A 191 -8.54 14.20 -1.53
CA GLU A 191 -9.12 15.17 -0.57
C GLU A 191 -10.04 14.50 0.46
N ALA A 192 -10.48 13.28 0.19
CA ALA A 192 -11.32 12.51 1.11
C ALA A 192 -10.56 11.78 2.23
N TRP A 193 -9.20 11.85 2.25
CA TRP A 193 -8.35 11.19 3.26
C TRP A 193 -7.87 12.12 4.39
N VAL A 194 -8.33 13.36 4.42
CA VAL A 194 -7.98 14.36 5.46
C VAL A 194 -8.94 14.30 6.64
#